data_dafd2e4c20aac9a7906073582575b611
#
_entry.id   dafd2e4c20aac9a7906073582575b611
#
_cell.length_a   1.000
_cell.length_b   1.000
_cell.length_c   1.000
_cell.angle_alpha   90.00
_cell.angle_beta   90.00
_cell.angle_gamma   90.00
#
_symmetry.space_group_name_H-M   'P 1'
#
loop_
_entity.id
_entity.type
_entity.pdbx_description
1 polymer ?
#
loop_
_entity_poly.entity_id
_entity_poly.type
_entity_poly.pdbx_seq_one_letter_code
_entity_poly.pdbx_strand_id
1 'polypeptide(L)'
;MKFILSRKGFDSQFGGSPSPVFPDDAVDNKNFMLSLPIPEKDSNGNVYDIGINSDDLNFRGFTFNEKYVHLDPDIRPKLYKTLPDNFIPSLGQSDSAASHLDSNGVGENDVFLFFGLFQKLEWKFERWLFTGKPFHAIWGYLQVDKRFDLSEENNREQFKNHLHVKHPALRNPNFIYTAKKNLELNGNAFDIPGYGAFRFDETLRLTLPGEDKVTHWKKDCLPWLQEGYPNMTYHNKENLKKEYFQASYRGQEFVVENGELHIEWFNDLLKLRDERWG
;
A
#
# COMPACT_ATOMS: atom_id res chain seq x y z
N MET A 1 -16.76 -10.66 -0.78
CA MET A 1 -15.57 -9.81 -1.03
C MET A 1 -15.23 -9.05 0.27
N LYS A 2 -13.95 -8.95 0.60
CA LYS A 2 -13.44 -8.17 1.74
C LYS A 2 -12.63 -6.99 1.24
N PHE A 3 -12.57 -5.91 2.02
CA PHE A 3 -11.49 -4.94 1.89
C PHE A 3 -10.42 -5.20 2.95
N ILE A 4 -9.17 -5.03 2.57
CA ILE A 4 -8.03 -5.14 3.48
C ILE A 4 -7.24 -3.85 3.43
N LEU A 5 -7.27 -3.05 4.51
CA LEU A 5 -6.37 -1.92 4.65
C LEU A 5 -5.00 -2.44 5.03
N SER A 6 -4.05 -2.32 4.12
CA SER A 6 -2.68 -2.82 4.27
C SER A 6 -1.69 -1.66 4.36
N ARG A 7 -0.97 -1.55 5.49
CA ARG A 7 0.02 -0.48 5.67
C ARG A 7 1.32 -0.82 4.97
N LYS A 8 1.65 -0.06 3.94
CA LYS A 8 2.79 -0.30 3.05
C LYS A 8 3.55 0.99 2.71
N GLY A 9 4.86 0.83 2.52
CA GLY A 9 5.76 1.91 2.17
C GLY A 9 6.61 2.40 3.34
N PHE A 10 7.28 3.53 3.16
CA PHE A 10 8.11 4.17 4.17
C PHE A 10 7.28 4.63 5.37
N ASP A 11 7.80 4.38 6.57
CA ASP A 11 7.27 4.92 7.82
C ASP A 11 8.41 5.14 8.84
N SER A 12 8.06 5.49 10.08
CA SER A 12 9.05 5.72 11.13
C SER A 12 9.87 4.47 11.52
N GLN A 13 9.39 3.27 11.22
CA GLN A 13 10.10 2.01 11.48
C GLN A 13 10.90 1.55 10.26
N PHE A 14 10.36 1.80 9.07
CA PHE A 14 10.96 1.40 7.80
C PHE A 14 11.26 2.64 6.95
N GLY A 15 12.54 3.03 6.87
CA GLY A 15 13.00 4.16 6.10
C GLY A 15 13.13 5.48 6.86
N GLY A 16 12.43 5.67 7.98
CA GLY A 16 12.59 6.80 8.90
C GLY A 16 12.03 8.13 8.41
N SER A 17 11.36 8.19 7.25
CA SER A 17 10.75 9.40 6.70
C SER A 17 9.39 9.11 6.06
N PRO A 18 8.50 10.11 5.91
CA PRO A 18 7.28 9.96 5.13
C PRO A 18 7.59 9.85 3.63
N SER A 19 6.67 9.21 2.91
CA SER A 19 6.63 9.22 1.45
C SER A 19 6.17 10.60 0.93
N PRO A 20 6.72 11.10 -0.19
CA PRO A 20 6.39 12.44 -0.68
C PRO A 20 5.05 12.52 -1.41
N VAL A 21 4.36 13.66 -1.24
CA VAL A 21 3.27 14.12 -2.09
C VAL A 21 3.74 15.40 -2.80
N PHE A 22 3.91 15.33 -4.10
CA PHE A 22 4.28 16.46 -4.94
C PHE A 22 3.08 17.37 -5.20
N PRO A 23 3.25 18.68 -5.30
CA PRO A 23 2.17 19.60 -5.67
C PRO A 23 1.75 19.43 -7.13
N ASP A 24 0.56 19.94 -7.48
CA ASP A 24 -0.05 19.81 -8.80
C ASP A 24 0.81 20.33 -9.96
N ASP A 25 1.55 21.39 -9.74
CA ASP A 25 2.38 22.07 -10.72
C ASP A 25 3.76 21.42 -10.94
N ALA A 26 4.12 20.46 -10.10
CA ALA A 26 5.46 19.86 -10.12
C ALA A 26 5.63 18.79 -11.19
N VAL A 27 4.57 18.01 -11.46
CA VAL A 27 4.60 16.89 -12.41
C VAL A 27 3.21 16.76 -13.07
N ASP A 28 3.11 17.07 -14.35
CA ASP A 28 1.89 16.87 -15.15
C ASP A 28 0.62 17.52 -14.58
N ASN A 29 0.74 18.62 -13.83
CA ASN A 29 -0.35 19.37 -13.22
C ASN A 29 -1.34 18.52 -12.38
N LYS A 30 -0.84 17.52 -11.66
CA LYS A 30 -1.66 16.68 -10.78
C LYS A 30 -0.90 16.34 -9.52
N ASN A 31 -1.56 16.39 -8.38
CA ASN A 31 -1.02 15.92 -7.10
C ASN A 31 -0.49 14.49 -7.24
N PHE A 32 0.80 14.35 -7.10
CA PHE A 32 1.50 13.11 -7.35
C PHE A 32 1.94 12.45 -6.04
N MET A 33 1.49 11.22 -5.82
CA MET A 33 1.83 10.45 -4.64
C MET A 33 2.88 9.39 -4.98
N LEU A 34 4.06 9.48 -4.33
CA LEU A 34 5.13 8.52 -4.52
C LEU A 34 5.34 7.71 -3.23
N SER A 35 4.66 6.57 -3.09
CA SER A 35 4.98 5.62 -2.02
C SER A 35 6.40 5.11 -2.20
N LEU A 36 7.29 5.43 -1.26
CA LEU A 36 8.67 4.99 -1.30
C LEU A 36 8.77 3.49 -0.96
N PRO A 37 9.62 2.74 -1.66
CA PRO A 37 9.83 1.33 -1.39
C PRO A 37 10.58 1.10 -0.07
N ILE A 38 10.40 -0.07 0.52
CA ILE A 38 11.02 -0.42 1.80
C ILE A 38 12.52 -0.70 1.58
N PRO A 39 13.43 -0.10 2.38
CA PRO A 39 14.86 -0.41 2.30
C PRO A 39 15.15 -1.85 2.71
N GLU A 40 16.02 -2.52 1.95
CA GLU A 40 16.51 -3.87 2.28
C GLU A 40 17.66 -3.80 3.28
N LYS A 41 17.31 -3.69 4.57
CA LYS A 41 18.23 -3.63 5.69
C LYS A 41 17.77 -4.48 6.85
N ASP A 42 18.73 -5.08 7.58
CA ASP A 42 18.44 -5.66 8.88
C ASP A 42 18.32 -4.59 9.99
N SER A 43 17.98 -5.02 11.21
CA SER A 43 17.87 -4.15 12.38
C SER A 43 19.18 -3.46 12.77
N ASN A 44 20.32 -3.94 12.27
CA ASN A 44 21.65 -3.37 12.51
C ASN A 44 22.09 -2.43 11.38
N GLY A 45 21.24 -2.25 10.34
CA GLY A 45 21.53 -1.42 9.18
C GLY A 45 22.38 -2.10 8.10
N ASN A 46 22.64 -3.40 8.20
CA ASN A 46 23.31 -4.15 7.13
C ASN A 46 22.38 -4.27 5.92
N VAL A 47 22.89 -3.91 4.74
CA VAL A 47 22.12 -3.93 3.49
C VAL A 47 22.12 -5.34 2.90
N TYR A 48 20.93 -5.83 2.53
CA TYR A 48 20.79 -7.04 1.74
C TYR A 48 20.78 -6.68 0.24
N ASP A 49 21.63 -7.34 -0.56
CA ASP A 49 21.73 -7.13 -2.02
C ASP A 49 20.78 -8.01 -2.85
N ILE A 50 19.70 -8.45 -2.20
CA ILE A 50 18.67 -9.32 -2.80
C ILE A 50 17.46 -8.55 -3.34
N GLY A 51 17.35 -7.28 -2.98
CA GLY A 51 16.29 -6.37 -3.43
C GLY A 51 16.49 -5.86 -4.85
N ILE A 52 15.64 -4.91 -5.22
CA ILE A 52 15.74 -4.17 -6.47
C ILE A 52 16.76 -3.04 -6.26
N ASN A 53 17.68 -2.85 -7.20
CA ASN A 53 18.57 -1.70 -7.17
C ASN A 53 17.74 -0.43 -7.41
N SER A 54 17.81 0.54 -6.51
CA SER A 54 17.04 1.79 -6.63
C SER A 54 17.41 2.59 -7.89
N ASP A 55 18.62 2.39 -8.42
CA ASP A 55 19.03 3.00 -9.70
C ASP A 55 18.22 2.48 -10.89
N ASP A 56 17.57 1.31 -10.79
CA ASP A 56 16.69 0.74 -11.82
C ASP A 56 15.24 1.31 -11.73
N LEU A 57 14.99 2.16 -10.74
CA LEU A 57 13.68 2.76 -10.50
C LEU A 57 13.67 4.24 -10.87
N ASN A 58 12.47 4.76 -11.21
CA ASN A 58 12.24 6.14 -11.59
C ASN A 58 11.44 6.87 -10.49
N PHE A 59 12.13 7.58 -9.63
CA PHE A 59 11.53 8.38 -8.54
C PHE A 59 11.10 9.80 -8.98
N ARG A 60 11.00 10.07 -10.28
CA ARG A 60 10.49 11.34 -10.82
C ARG A 60 11.24 12.58 -10.27
N GLY A 61 12.57 12.48 -10.13
CA GLY A 61 13.41 13.56 -9.62
C GLY A 61 13.46 13.68 -8.09
N PHE A 62 12.77 12.82 -7.35
CA PHE A 62 12.99 12.73 -5.92
C PHE A 62 14.27 11.95 -5.63
N THR A 63 15.11 12.50 -4.75
CA THR A 63 16.36 11.83 -4.34
C THR A 63 16.06 10.74 -3.34
N PHE A 64 16.42 9.51 -3.68
CA PHE A 64 16.26 8.34 -2.84
C PHE A 64 17.63 7.66 -2.65
N ASN A 65 18.11 7.57 -1.42
CA ASN A 65 19.50 7.20 -1.12
C ASN A 65 19.70 5.71 -0.78
N GLU A 66 18.64 4.93 -0.76
CA GLU A 66 18.74 3.51 -0.44
C GLU A 66 19.12 2.71 -1.68
N LYS A 67 20.18 1.91 -1.59
CA LYS A 67 20.73 1.18 -2.75
C LYS A 67 19.84 0.01 -3.18
N TYR A 68 19.36 -0.77 -2.23
CA TYR A 68 18.48 -1.92 -2.48
C TYR A 68 17.18 -1.74 -1.75
N VAL A 69 16.09 -2.05 -2.43
CA VAL A 69 14.73 -1.79 -1.96
C VAL A 69 13.79 -2.95 -2.27
N HIS A 70 12.72 -3.01 -1.51
CA HIS A 70 11.63 -3.93 -1.65
C HIS A 70 10.36 -3.20 -2.11
N LEU A 71 9.83 -3.56 -3.27
CA LEU A 71 8.51 -3.15 -3.71
C LEU A 71 7.49 -4.17 -3.22
N ASP A 72 6.82 -3.84 -2.13
CA ASP A 72 5.73 -4.63 -1.58
C ASP A 72 4.61 -3.70 -1.07
N PRO A 73 3.51 -3.60 -1.85
CA PRO A 73 3.20 -4.32 -3.09
C PRO A 73 3.99 -3.82 -4.32
N ASP A 74 4.24 -4.72 -5.26
CA ASP A 74 4.79 -4.40 -6.58
C ASP A 74 3.65 -4.26 -7.61
N ILE A 75 3.04 -3.09 -7.66
CA ILE A 75 1.85 -2.77 -8.47
C ILE A 75 2.04 -1.55 -9.38
N ARG A 76 3.28 -1.09 -9.54
CA ARG A 76 3.60 0.13 -10.29
C ARG A 76 4.62 -0.16 -11.40
N PRO A 77 4.20 -0.80 -12.51
CA PRO A 77 5.13 -1.18 -13.59
C PRO A 77 5.93 0.00 -14.14
N LYS A 78 5.34 1.20 -14.19
CA LYS A 78 6.04 2.41 -14.67
C LYS A 78 7.02 3.03 -13.66
N LEU A 79 7.14 2.48 -12.45
CA LEU A 79 8.22 2.83 -11.54
C LEU A 79 9.56 2.27 -12.02
N TYR A 80 9.56 1.16 -12.75
CA TYR A 80 10.78 0.59 -13.32
C TYR A 80 11.26 1.42 -14.53
N LYS A 81 12.57 1.64 -14.64
CA LYS A 81 13.21 2.18 -15.87
C LYS A 81 13.13 1.17 -17.01
N THR A 82 13.30 -0.11 -16.67
CA THR A 82 13.06 -1.24 -17.57
C THR A 82 12.25 -2.26 -16.81
N LEU A 83 11.02 -2.52 -17.27
CA LEU A 83 10.14 -3.50 -16.64
C LEU A 83 10.75 -4.90 -16.73
N PRO A 84 10.85 -5.64 -15.63
CA PRO A 84 11.33 -7.01 -15.65
C PRO A 84 10.50 -7.92 -16.58
N ASP A 85 11.18 -8.82 -17.30
CA ASP A 85 10.50 -9.90 -18.01
C ASP A 85 9.65 -10.71 -17.00
N ASN A 86 8.45 -11.09 -17.39
CA ASN A 86 7.50 -11.81 -16.52
C ASN A 86 7.07 -11.03 -15.27
N PHE A 87 6.99 -9.69 -15.34
CA PHE A 87 6.43 -8.87 -14.28
C PHE A 87 5.01 -9.34 -13.92
N ILE A 88 4.80 -9.67 -12.67
CA ILE A 88 3.49 -10.06 -12.12
C ILE A 88 3.16 -9.10 -10.97
N PRO A 89 2.14 -8.24 -11.13
CA PRO A 89 1.70 -7.38 -10.03
C PRO A 89 1.28 -8.21 -8.83
N SER A 90 1.90 -7.96 -7.67
CA SER A 90 1.74 -8.84 -6.52
C SER A 90 2.01 -8.13 -5.19
N LEU A 91 1.55 -8.79 -4.13
CA LEU A 91 1.80 -8.46 -2.74
C LEU A 91 2.34 -9.72 -2.05
N GLY A 92 3.44 -9.60 -1.34
CA GLY A 92 3.91 -10.64 -0.44
C GLY A 92 3.49 -10.37 1.01
N GLN A 93 3.22 -11.44 1.77
CA GLN A 93 2.99 -11.36 3.21
C GLN A 93 3.55 -12.58 3.92
N SER A 94 4.20 -12.35 5.06
CA SER A 94 4.82 -13.42 5.86
C SER A 94 4.48 -13.28 7.35
N ASP A 95 4.86 -14.29 8.13
CA ASP A 95 4.75 -14.29 9.59
C ASP A 95 3.33 -14.02 10.13
N SER A 96 3.22 -13.17 11.14
CA SER A 96 1.96 -12.85 11.81
C SER A 96 0.94 -12.15 10.91
N ALA A 97 1.39 -11.33 9.95
CA ALA A 97 0.51 -10.68 8.99
C ALA A 97 -0.12 -11.71 8.04
N ALA A 98 0.68 -12.65 7.53
CA ALA A 98 0.18 -13.75 6.70
C ALA A 98 -0.78 -14.65 7.48
N SER A 99 -0.45 -15.01 8.73
CA SER A 99 -1.34 -15.79 9.62
C SER A 99 -2.68 -15.08 9.85
N HIS A 100 -2.66 -13.75 10.04
CA HIS A 100 -3.87 -12.96 10.24
C HIS A 100 -4.76 -12.97 9.00
N LEU A 101 -4.19 -12.76 7.82
CA LEU A 101 -4.94 -12.81 6.55
C LEU A 101 -5.52 -14.20 6.29
N ASP A 102 -4.75 -15.25 6.54
CA ASP A 102 -5.20 -16.64 6.39
C ASP A 102 -6.35 -16.98 7.33
N SER A 103 -6.23 -16.61 8.61
CA SER A 103 -7.28 -16.82 9.63
C SER A 103 -8.58 -16.07 9.32
N ASN A 104 -8.50 -14.98 8.57
CA ASN A 104 -9.68 -14.23 8.10
C ASN A 104 -10.11 -14.66 6.69
N GLY A 105 -9.56 -15.73 6.12
CA GLY A 105 -9.94 -16.27 4.81
C GLY A 105 -9.77 -15.27 3.67
N VAL A 106 -8.71 -14.44 3.71
CA VAL A 106 -8.41 -13.49 2.63
C VAL A 106 -7.89 -14.25 1.42
N GLY A 107 -8.48 -13.99 0.25
CA GLY A 107 -8.15 -14.72 -0.98
C GLY A 107 -8.72 -14.09 -2.24
N GLU A 108 -9.08 -14.92 -3.20
CA GLU A 108 -9.57 -14.51 -4.52
C GLU A 108 -10.76 -13.55 -4.43
N ASN A 109 -10.76 -12.51 -5.26
CA ASN A 109 -11.72 -11.41 -5.34
C ASN A 109 -11.71 -10.41 -4.18
N ASP A 110 -10.94 -10.63 -3.11
CA ASP A 110 -10.75 -9.64 -2.06
C ASP A 110 -9.85 -8.49 -2.55
N VAL A 111 -10.00 -7.31 -1.95
CA VAL A 111 -9.31 -6.10 -2.40
C VAL A 111 -8.43 -5.54 -1.29
N PHE A 112 -7.12 -5.52 -1.52
CA PHE A 112 -6.20 -4.76 -0.70
C PHE A 112 -6.27 -3.28 -1.06
N LEU A 113 -6.34 -2.43 -0.04
CA LEU A 113 -6.21 -0.98 -0.12
C LEU A 113 -4.94 -0.58 0.63
N PHE A 114 -3.94 -0.15 -0.10
CA PHE A 114 -2.65 0.19 0.48
C PHE A 114 -2.66 1.60 1.03
N PHE A 115 -2.32 1.75 2.31
CA PHE A 115 -2.12 3.06 2.92
C PHE A 115 -0.71 3.18 3.50
N GLY A 116 -0.23 4.40 3.63
CA GLY A 116 1.11 4.65 4.13
C GLY A 116 1.24 6.03 4.78
N LEU A 117 2.44 6.33 5.22
CA LEU A 117 2.79 7.63 5.78
C LEU A 117 3.26 8.57 4.68
N PHE A 118 2.59 9.70 4.53
CA PHE A 118 2.86 10.70 3.52
C PHE A 118 3.07 12.08 4.12
N GLN A 119 3.80 12.94 3.39
CA GLN A 119 3.91 14.36 3.70
C GLN A 119 4.03 15.15 2.41
N LYS A 120 3.40 16.33 2.36
CA LYS A 120 3.45 17.21 1.20
C LYS A 120 4.84 17.77 1.00
N LEU A 121 5.21 17.99 -0.27
CA LEU A 121 6.44 18.65 -0.67
C LEU A 121 6.17 20.07 -1.13
N GLU A 122 7.18 20.92 -0.97
CA GLU A 122 7.25 22.27 -1.49
C GLU A 122 8.62 22.49 -2.12
N TRP A 123 8.65 23.13 -3.31
CA TRP A 123 9.92 23.48 -3.96
C TRP A 123 10.43 24.81 -3.41
N LYS A 124 11.52 24.76 -2.64
CA LYS A 124 12.18 25.94 -2.07
C LYS A 124 13.70 25.76 -2.10
N PHE A 125 14.43 26.85 -2.33
CA PHE A 125 15.90 26.85 -2.32
C PHE A 125 16.50 25.80 -3.28
N GLU A 126 15.91 25.67 -4.47
CA GLU A 126 16.33 24.72 -5.52
C GLU A 126 16.29 23.24 -5.09
N ARG A 127 15.42 22.91 -4.13
CA ARG A 127 15.22 21.54 -3.65
C ARG A 127 13.79 21.30 -3.15
N TRP A 128 13.40 20.04 -3.12
CA TRP A 128 12.18 19.61 -2.48
C TRP A 128 12.34 19.57 -0.95
N LEU A 129 11.40 20.16 -0.24
CA LEU A 129 11.33 20.16 1.21
C LEU A 129 9.96 19.67 1.66
N PHE A 130 9.94 18.85 2.70
CA PHE A 130 8.69 18.47 3.35
C PHE A 130 8.04 19.67 4.02
N THR A 131 6.71 19.81 3.84
CA THR A 131 5.91 20.88 4.45
C THR A 131 4.66 20.31 5.12
N GLY A 132 4.17 21.01 6.15
CA GLY A 132 3.04 20.55 6.95
C GLY A 132 3.35 19.31 7.80
N LYS A 133 2.31 18.73 8.40
CA LYS A 133 2.43 17.51 9.21
C LYS A 133 2.30 16.26 8.34
N PRO A 134 2.98 15.16 8.68
CA PRO A 134 2.77 13.87 8.02
C PRO A 134 1.36 13.34 8.32
N PHE A 135 0.86 12.49 7.43
CA PHE A 135 -0.49 11.90 7.52
C PHE A 135 -0.55 10.52 6.87
N HIS A 136 -1.49 9.69 7.30
CA HIS A 136 -1.84 8.47 6.58
C HIS A 136 -2.75 8.81 5.40
N ALA A 137 -2.51 8.16 4.26
CA ALA A 137 -3.40 8.20 3.09
C ALA A 137 -3.41 6.87 2.36
N ILE A 138 -4.55 6.53 1.73
CA ILE A 138 -4.65 5.41 0.80
C ILE A 138 -3.93 5.83 -0.49
N TRP A 139 -3.06 4.95 -1.02
CA TRP A 139 -2.25 5.28 -2.19
C TRP A 139 -2.37 4.29 -3.35
N GLY A 140 -2.97 3.10 -3.13
CA GLY A 140 -3.09 2.10 -4.17
C GLY A 140 -4.03 0.97 -3.78
N TYR A 141 -4.27 0.07 -4.74
CA TYR A 141 -5.12 -1.09 -4.57
C TYR A 141 -4.62 -2.31 -5.35
N LEU A 142 -5.02 -3.49 -4.90
CA LEU A 142 -4.84 -4.76 -5.58
C LEU A 142 -6.03 -5.66 -5.30
N GLN A 143 -6.75 -6.06 -6.36
CA GLN A 143 -7.73 -7.15 -6.26
C GLN A 143 -7.05 -8.48 -6.49
N VAL A 144 -7.24 -9.40 -5.56
CA VAL A 144 -6.59 -10.72 -5.59
C VAL A 144 -7.15 -11.58 -6.72
N ASP A 145 -6.27 -12.05 -7.61
CA ASP A 145 -6.56 -13.13 -8.55
C ASP A 145 -6.33 -14.48 -7.88
N LYS A 146 -5.12 -14.70 -7.35
CA LYS A 146 -4.73 -15.95 -6.68
C LYS A 146 -3.82 -15.69 -5.49
N ARG A 147 -3.91 -16.61 -4.51
CA ARG A 147 -2.97 -16.71 -3.39
C ARG A 147 -2.09 -17.95 -3.58
N PHE A 148 -0.78 -17.78 -3.42
CA PHE A 148 0.22 -18.84 -3.52
C PHE A 148 0.93 -18.99 -2.18
N ASP A 149 0.91 -20.23 -1.65
CA ASP A 149 1.66 -20.61 -0.45
C ASP A 149 3.10 -20.94 -0.82
N LEU A 150 4.06 -20.20 -0.27
CA LEU A 150 5.47 -20.40 -0.54
C LEU A 150 6.10 -21.57 0.25
N SER A 151 5.33 -22.30 1.04
CA SER A 151 5.75 -23.60 1.57
C SER A 151 5.81 -24.68 0.45
N GLU A 152 5.03 -24.49 -0.61
CA GLU A 152 4.99 -25.37 -1.78
C GLU A 152 6.15 -25.07 -2.75
N GLU A 153 6.92 -26.10 -3.13
CA GLU A 153 8.10 -25.95 -3.98
C GLU A 153 7.77 -25.40 -5.37
N ASN A 154 6.67 -25.84 -5.98
CA ASN A 154 6.23 -25.34 -7.29
C ASN A 154 5.95 -23.83 -7.27
N ASN A 155 5.35 -23.33 -6.19
CA ASN A 155 5.08 -21.90 -6.03
C ASN A 155 6.38 -21.12 -5.86
N ARG A 156 7.33 -21.66 -5.08
CA ARG A 156 8.67 -21.04 -4.93
C ARG A 156 9.42 -20.96 -6.24
N GLU A 157 9.38 -22.00 -7.07
CA GLU A 157 10.04 -21.97 -8.38
C GLU A 157 9.36 -20.96 -9.32
N GLN A 158 8.01 -20.91 -9.33
CA GLN A 158 7.25 -19.92 -10.11
C GLN A 158 7.63 -18.47 -9.73
N PHE A 159 7.83 -18.19 -8.45
CA PHE A 159 8.14 -16.87 -7.92
C PHE A 159 9.60 -16.70 -7.47
N LYS A 160 10.52 -17.48 -8.03
CA LYS A 160 11.94 -17.51 -7.60
C LYS A 160 12.63 -16.14 -7.62
N ASN A 161 12.15 -15.21 -8.44
CA ASN A 161 12.65 -13.84 -8.49
C ASN A 161 11.98 -12.88 -7.51
N HIS A 162 10.86 -13.26 -6.90
CA HIS A 162 10.16 -12.46 -5.92
C HIS A 162 10.94 -12.39 -4.60
N LEU A 163 10.95 -11.24 -3.96
CA LEU A 163 11.74 -11.05 -2.74
C LEU A 163 11.30 -12.01 -1.62
N HIS A 164 10.01 -12.27 -1.47
CA HIS A 164 9.48 -13.22 -0.48
C HIS A 164 10.01 -14.66 -0.64
N VAL A 165 10.56 -15.00 -1.79
CA VAL A 165 11.28 -16.28 -1.99
C VAL A 165 12.77 -16.14 -1.69
N LYS A 166 13.38 -14.99 -2.03
CA LYS A 166 14.82 -14.78 -1.89
C LYS A 166 15.24 -14.41 -0.47
N HIS A 167 14.37 -13.74 0.29
CA HIS A 167 14.75 -13.14 1.57
C HIS A 167 14.87 -14.21 2.68
N PRO A 168 16.07 -14.39 3.28
CA PRO A 168 16.34 -15.49 4.22
C PRO A 168 15.63 -15.34 5.57
N ALA A 169 15.23 -14.13 5.94
CA ALA A 169 14.60 -13.85 7.23
C ALA A 169 13.06 -13.99 7.20
N LEU A 170 12.43 -14.13 6.03
CA LEU A 170 10.97 -14.28 5.95
C LEU A 170 10.56 -15.70 6.34
N ARG A 171 9.60 -15.81 7.25
CA ARG A 171 9.16 -17.05 7.88
C ARG A 171 7.78 -17.45 7.41
N ASN A 172 7.48 -18.74 7.60
CA ASN A 172 6.14 -19.27 7.33
C ASN A 172 5.13 -18.87 8.44
N PRO A 173 3.84 -18.68 8.10
CA PRO A 173 3.34 -18.75 6.74
C PRO A 173 3.85 -17.58 5.88
N ASN A 174 4.03 -17.84 4.58
CA ASN A 174 4.52 -16.84 3.62
C ASN A 174 3.74 -17.01 2.31
N PHE A 175 3.01 -15.99 1.92
CA PHE A 175 2.10 -16.00 0.77
C PHE A 175 2.43 -14.91 -0.24
N ILE A 176 2.16 -15.19 -1.52
CA ILE A 176 2.09 -14.19 -2.58
C ILE A 176 0.63 -14.10 -3.05
N TYR A 177 0.11 -12.88 -3.11
CA TYR A 177 -1.19 -12.54 -3.70
C TYR A 177 -0.93 -11.85 -5.04
N THR A 178 -1.37 -12.45 -6.14
CA THR A 178 -1.26 -11.83 -7.48
C THR A 178 -2.50 -11.01 -7.78
N ALA A 179 -2.32 -9.97 -8.60
CA ALA A 179 -3.42 -9.10 -8.99
C ALA A 179 -4.24 -9.68 -10.14
N LYS A 180 -5.56 -9.47 -10.12
CA LYS A 180 -6.40 -9.69 -11.31
C LYS A 180 -5.91 -8.83 -12.48
N LYS A 181 -5.96 -9.41 -13.68
CA LYS A 181 -5.65 -8.68 -14.91
C LYS A 181 -6.58 -7.49 -15.09
N ASN A 182 -7.88 -7.72 -14.94
CA ASN A 182 -8.92 -6.70 -14.99
C ASN A 182 -9.67 -6.70 -13.66
N LEU A 183 -10.01 -5.50 -13.19
CA LEU A 183 -10.83 -5.35 -11.99
C LEU A 183 -12.22 -5.97 -12.21
N GLU A 184 -12.74 -6.66 -11.21
CA GLU A 184 -14.05 -7.30 -11.23
C GLU A 184 -14.79 -7.04 -9.91
N LEU A 185 -15.90 -6.32 -9.95
CA LEU A 185 -16.71 -6.01 -8.78
C LEU A 185 -18.14 -6.50 -9.00
N ASN A 186 -18.67 -7.28 -8.06
CA ASN A 186 -20.01 -7.87 -8.14
C ASN A 186 -20.29 -8.59 -9.48
N GLY A 187 -19.29 -9.32 -9.99
CA GLY A 187 -19.41 -10.04 -11.26
C GLY A 187 -19.34 -9.16 -12.51
N ASN A 188 -19.13 -7.85 -12.36
CA ASN A 188 -18.92 -6.93 -13.48
C ASN A 188 -17.43 -6.68 -13.69
N ALA A 189 -16.93 -6.99 -14.88
CA ALA A 189 -15.55 -6.68 -15.27
C ALA A 189 -15.44 -5.21 -15.71
N PHE A 190 -14.36 -4.56 -15.27
CA PHE A 190 -14.03 -3.19 -15.65
C PHE A 190 -12.84 -3.21 -16.64
N ASP A 191 -12.81 -2.26 -17.56
CA ASP A 191 -11.69 -2.11 -18.50
C ASP A 191 -10.51 -1.35 -17.85
N ILE A 192 -10.15 -1.76 -16.64
CA ILE A 192 -8.98 -1.27 -15.90
C ILE A 192 -8.32 -2.44 -15.17
N PRO A 193 -7.00 -2.39 -14.92
CA PRO A 193 -6.32 -3.44 -14.17
C PRO A 193 -6.89 -3.62 -12.75
N GLY A 194 -6.87 -4.85 -12.23
CA GLY A 194 -7.20 -5.17 -10.84
C GLY A 194 -6.17 -4.64 -9.83
N TYR A 195 -5.29 -3.73 -10.26
CA TYR A 195 -4.28 -3.09 -9.42
C TYR A 195 -4.00 -1.67 -9.92
N GLY A 196 -3.44 -0.85 -9.04
CA GLY A 196 -3.04 0.49 -9.41
C GLY A 196 -2.72 1.38 -8.22
N ALA A 197 -2.22 2.56 -8.51
CA ALA A 197 -1.99 3.60 -7.53
C ALA A 197 -2.93 4.79 -7.77
N PHE A 198 -3.12 5.61 -6.76
CA PHE A 198 -3.95 6.82 -6.81
C PHE A 198 -3.07 8.07 -6.87
N ARG A 199 -3.55 9.11 -7.56
CA ARG A 199 -3.09 10.48 -7.34
C ARG A 199 -3.62 10.97 -6.00
N PHE A 200 -2.90 11.89 -5.35
CA PHE A 200 -3.36 12.41 -4.07
C PHE A 200 -4.63 13.25 -4.23
N ASP A 201 -5.58 12.98 -3.36
CA ASP A 201 -6.75 13.79 -3.09
C ASP A 201 -7.03 13.76 -1.59
N GLU A 202 -7.62 14.82 -1.03
CA GLU A 202 -7.92 14.89 0.41
C GLU A 202 -8.94 13.83 0.86
N THR A 203 -9.71 13.24 -0.06
CA THR A 203 -10.60 12.10 0.22
C THR A 203 -9.83 10.83 0.58
N LEU A 204 -8.62 10.65 0.04
CA LEU A 204 -7.72 9.54 0.35
C LEU A 204 -7.01 9.68 1.70
N ARG A 205 -6.97 10.90 2.23
CA ARG A 205 -6.32 11.18 3.52
C ARG A 205 -7.14 10.59 4.66
N LEU A 206 -6.52 9.71 5.44
CA LEU A 206 -7.12 9.09 6.61
C LEU A 206 -6.97 9.97 7.86
N THR A 207 -5.75 10.48 8.11
CA THR A 207 -5.48 11.33 9.29
C THR A 207 -6.30 12.61 9.29
N LEU A 208 -6.94 12.90 10.40
CA LEU A 208 -7.68 14.13 10.63
C LEU A 208 -6.76 15.35 10.45
N PRO A 209 -7.13 16.36 9.66
CA PRO A 209 -6.32 17.55 9.45
C PRO A 209 -5.98 18.27 10.77
N GLY A 210 -4.73 18.70 10.91
CA GLY A 210 -4.27 19.41 12.11
C GLY A 210 -3.75 18.51 13.25
N GLU A 211 -4.05 17.21 13.23
CA GLU A 211 -3.62 16.28 14.26
C GLU A 211 -2.10 16.03 14.25
N ASP A 212 -1.52 15.79 15.43
CA ASP A 212 -0.13 15.40 15.60
C ASP A 212 0.08 13.89 15.47
N LYS A 213 -0.96 13.12 15.81
CA LYS A 213 -0.92 11.66 15.72
C LYS A 213 -1.53 11.19 14.42
N VAL A 214 -0.71 10.61 13.57
CA VAL A 214 -1.14 10.08 12.26
C VAL A 214 -2.22 9.01 12.35
N THR A 215 -2.35 8.34 13.51
CA THR A 215 -3.39 7.35 13.81
C THR A 215 -4.73 7.94 14.24
N HIS A 216 -4.85 9.26 14.39
CA HIS A 216 -6.14 9.93 14.58
C HIS A 216 -6.78 10.14 13.20
N TRP A 217 -7.62 9.20 12.78
CA TRP A 217 -8.26 9.23 11.47
C TRP A 217 -9.57 10.00 11.48
N LYS A 218 -9.93 10.57 10.34
CA LYS A 218 -11.25 11.15 10.11
C LYS A 218 -12.31 10.05 10.30
N LYS A 219 -13.45 10.38 10.90
CA LYS A 219 -14.53 9.39 11.11
C LYS A 219 -15.30 9.06 9.83
N ASP A 220 -15.21 9.93 8.84
CA ASP A 220 -15.87 9.83 7.54
C ASP A 220 -14.93 9.38 6.41
N CYS A 221 -13.66 9.08 6.71
CA CYS A 221 -12.71 8.68 5.67
C CYS A 221 -12.95 7.28 5.10
N LEU A 222 -13.66 6.43 5.84
CA LEU A 222 -13.96 5.05 5.47
C LEU A 222 -15.44 4.78 5.78
N PRO A 223 -16.22 4.25 4.84
CA PRO A 223 -17.67 4.12 5.01
C PRO A 223 -18.07 3.25 6.20
N TRP A 224 -17.35 2.18 6.47
CA TRP A 224 -17.62 1.28 7.61
C TRP A 224 -17.35 1.92 8.98
N LEU A 225 -16.68 3.06 9.07
CA LEU A 225 -16.52 3.81 10.32
C LEU A 225 -17.78 4.65 10.65
N GLN A 226 -18.57 4.99 9.65
CA GLN A 226 -19.79 5.80 9.81
C GLN A 226 -20.95 5.00 10.41
N GLU A 227 -20.92 3.67 10.32
CA GLU A 227 -21.97 2.78 10.83
C GLU A 227 -21.98 2.64 12.37
N GLY A 228 -21.12 3.40 13.06
CA GLY A 228 -21.05 3.41 14.53
C GLY A 228 -20.40 2.17 15.15
N TYR A 229 -19.94 1.23 14.32
CA TYR A 229 -19.16 0.06 14.68
C TYR A 229 -18.06 -0.15 13.63
N PRO A 230 -16.77 -0.03 14.00
CA PRO A 230 -15.71 -0.31 13.05
C PRO A 230 -15.69 -1.81 12.76
N ASN A 231 -16.34 -2.23 11.68
CA ASN A 231 -16.35 -3.62 11.22
C ASN A 231 -15.00 -3.98 10.56
N MET A 232 -13.95 -3.87 11.36
CA MET A 232 -12.56 -3.96 10.94
C MET A 232 -11.74 -4.62 12.03
N THR A 233 -10.94 -5.64 11.70
CA THR A 233 -10.11 -6.36 12.66
C THR A 233 -9.18 -5.42 13.46
N TYR A 234 -8.85 -5.79 14.69
CA TYR A 234 -8.07 -5.01 15.66
C TYR A 234 -8.75 -3.73 16.18
N HIS A 235 -10.01 -3.50 15.82
CA HIS A 235 -10.75 -2.30 16.22
C HIS A 235 -12.11 -2.67 16.80
N ASN A 236 -12.59 -1.84 17.72
CA ASN A 236 -13.88 -1.98 18.38
C ASN A 236 -14.51 -0.57 18.60
N LYS A 237 -15.66 -0.52 19.28
CA LYS A 237 -16.37 0.74 19.57
C LYS A 237 -15.51 1.76 20.34
N GLU A 238 -14.57 1.29 21.15
CA GLU A 238 -13.70 2.16 21.95
C GLU A 238 -12.72 2.98 21.07
N ASN A 239 -12.48 2.52 19.84
CA ASN A 239 -11.66 3.25 18.86
C ASN A 239 -12.39 4.47 18.27
N LEU A 240 -13.74 4.50 18.31
CA LEU A 240 -14.55 5.66 17.91
C LEU A 240 -14.54 6.70 19.02
N LYS A 241 -13.71 7.73 18.92
CA LYS A 241 -13.66 8.86 19.83
C LYS A 241 -14.64 9.94 19.40
N LYS A 242 -14.81 10.98 20.22
CA LYS A 242 -15.74 12.07 19.92
C LYS A 242 -15.39 12.77 18.59
N GLU A 243 -14.11 13.07 18.36
CA GLU A 243 -13.66 13.89 17.23
C GLU A 243 -12.98 13.05 16.12
N TYR A 244 -12.45 11.86 16.43
CA TYR A 244 -11.67 11.04 15.50
C TYR A 244 -11.90 9.54 15.72
N PHE A 245 -11.47 8.75 14.76
CA PHE A 245 -11.29 7.31 14.92
C PHE A 245 -9.83 7.03 15.27
N GLN A 246 -9.60 6.31 16.38
CA GLN A 246 -8.26 5.89 16.79
C GLN A 246 -7.87 4.61 16.05
N ALA A 247 -7.12 4.73 14.96
CA ALA A 247 -6.55 3.58 14.27
C ALA A 247 -5.49 2.89 15.14
N SER A 248 -5.39 1.57 15.02
CA SER A 248 -4.38 0.80 15.74
C SER A 248 -2.97 1.22 15.31
N TYR A 249 -2.10 1.42 16.28
CA TYR A 249 -0.69 1.66 16.02
C TYR A 249 0.03 0.37 15.63
N ARG A 250 -0.46 -0.77 16.13
CA ARG A 250 0.06 -2.11 15.85
C ARG A 250 -0.83 -2.81 14.82
N GLY A 251 -0.23 -3.74 14.08
CA GLY A 251 -0.89 -4.43 12.98
C GLY A 251 -0.72 -3.69 11.66
N GLN A 252 -0.56 -4.46 10.62
CA GLN A 252 -0.34 -3.92 9.27
C GLN A 252 -1.55 -4.14 8.37
N GLU A 253 -2.36 -5.14 8.70
CA GLU A 253 -3.48 -5.60 7.88
C GLU A 253 -4.78 -5.52 8.67
N PHE A 254 -5.72 -4.69 8.22
CA PHE A 254 -7.05 -4.56 8.83
C PHE A 254 -8.08 -5.12 7.86
N VAL A 255 -8.67 -6.25 8.18
CA VAL A 255 -9.69 -6.92 7.35
C VAL A 255 -11.06 -6.36 7.68
N VAL A 256 -11.79 -5.99 6.64
CA VAL A 256 -13.17 -5.49 6.66
C VAL A 256 -14.05 -6.51 5.95
N GLU A 257 -14.97 -7.11 6.67
CA GLU A 257 -15.98 -8.01 6.10
C GLU A 257 -17.06 -7.24 5.33
N ASN A 258 -17.79 -7.93 4.46
CA ASN A 258 -18.90 -7.38 3.67
C ASN A 258 -18.51 -6.16 2.82
N GLY A 259 -17.32 -6.19 2.23
CA GLY A 259 -16.80 -5.10 1.38
C GLY A 259 -17.72 -4.80 0.18
N GLU A 260 -18.54 -5.75 -0.24
CA GLU A 260 -19.55 -5.56 -1.29
C GLU A 260 -20.55 -4.45 -0.97
N LEU A 261 -20.79 -4.13 0.29
CA LEU A 261 -21.64 -3.01 0.71
C LEU A 261 -21.00 -1.63 0.43
N HIS A 262 -19.72 -1.60 0.15
CA HIS A 262 -18.94 -0.36 0.02
C HIS A 262 -18.35 -0.17 -1.39
N ILE A 263 -18.87 -0.90 -2.39
CA ILE A 263 -18.37 -0.84 -3.77
C ILE A 263 -18.55 0.54 -4.40
N GLU A 264 -19.65 1.24 -4.11
CA GLU A 264 -19.84 2.60 -4.63
C GLU A 264 -18.74 3.56 -4.16
N TRP A 265 -18.39 3.50 -2.88
CA TRP A 265 -17.27 4.26 -2.35
C TRP A 265 -15.95 3.88 -3.04
N PHE A 266 -15.69 2.60 -3.25
CA PHE A 266 -14.49 2.15 -3.94
C PHE A 266 -14.46 2.62 -5.40
N ASN A 267 -15.61 2.60 -6.11
CA ASN A 267 -15.73 3.16 -7.45
C ASN A 267 -15.39 4.67 -7.49
N ASP A 268 -15.72 5.42 -6.44
CA ASP A 268 -15.32 6.83 -6.36
C ASP A 268 -13.81 6.97 -6.19
N LEU A 269 -13.16 6.10 -5.42
CA LEU A 269 -11.70 6.09 -5.32
C LEU A 269 -11.03 5.74 -6.67
N LEU A 270 -11.61 4.83 -7.45
CA LEU A 270 -11.06 4.45 -8.76
C LEU A 270 -11.00 5.62 -9.76
N LYS A 271 -11.83 6.65 -9.60
CA LYS A 271 -11.75 7.91 -10.40
C LYS A 271 -10.44 8.68 -10.15
N LEU A 272 -9.77 8.38 -9.03
CA LEU A 272 -8.49 8.97 -8.65
C LEU A 272 -7.28 8.15 -9.11
N ARG A 273 -7.49 7.07 -9.89
CA ARG A 273 -6.38 6.28 -10.44
C ARG A 273 -5.36 7.18 -11.14
N ASP A 274 -4.11 6.86 -10.92
CA ASP A 274 -2.98 7.57 -11.52
C ASP A 274 -2.35 6.70 -12.62
N GLU A 275 -2.71 6.99 -13.87
CA GLU A 275 -2.21 6.26 -15.04
C GLU A 275 -0.70 6.42 -15.26
N ARG A 276 -0.04 7.30 -14.50
CA ARG A 276 1.41 7.45 -14.50
C ARG A 276 2.12 6.24 -13.89
N TRP A 277 1.39 5.36 -13.19
CA TRP A 277 1.94 4.17 -12.53
C TRP A 277 1.50 2.83 -13.14
N GLY A 278 0.39 2.80 -13.85
CA GLY A 278 -0.22 1.59 -14.41
C GLY A 278 -0.36 1.58 -15.92
#